data_8c7231ccf3a083aa1062d3ad88b025fb
#
_entry.id   8c7231ccf3a083aa1062d3ad88b025fb
#
_cell.length_a   1.000
_cell.length_b   1.000
_cell.length_c   1.000
_cell.angle_alpha   90.00
_cell.angle_beta   90.00
_cell.angle_gamma   90.00
#
_symmetry.space_group_name_H-M   'P 1'
#
loop_
_entity.id
_entity.type
_entity.pdbx_description
1 polymer ?
#
loop_
_entity_poly.entity_id
_entity_poly.type
_entity_poly.pdbx_seq_one_letter_code
_entity_poly.pdbx_strand_id
1 'polypeptide(L)'
;LAAGADVIDVGLCTTPGTEMAVITKKADGGIIITASHNPRQWNALKLLNSQGEFLNSEEGNEVLRIAEAEDFEYADVDHLGSYREDNTYDQKHIDLVLGLDLVDTEAIRKANFRVAFDSVNSVGGVILPKLLEQLGVKTVTGLFTEPTGDFQHNPEPLEKNLADINESVLINMSYKSCIVTERTTEITSLQMKLNILM
;
A
#
# COMPACT_ATOMS: atom_id res chain seq x y z
N LEU A 1 3.44 11.72 20.10
CA LEU A 1 2.60 12.36 21.15
C LEU A 1 3.45 13.12 22.15
N ALA A 2 4.55 12.50 22.65
CA ALA A 2 5.39 13.11 23.69
C ALA A 2 6.08 14.42 23.25
N ALA A 3 6.27 14.63 21.96
CA ALA A 3 6.80 15.86 21.38
C ALA A 3 5.70 16.88 20.98
N GLY A 4 4.48 16.70 21.44
CA GLY A 4 3.35 17.59 21.12
C GLY A 4 2.70 17.36 19.74
N ALA A 5 3.12 16.34 19.01
CA ALA A 5 2.56 16.05 17.68
C ALA A 5 1.26 15.23 17.80
N ASP A 6 0.23 15.66 17.06
CA ASP A 6 -1.00 14.89 16.88
C ASP A 6 -0.75 13.71 15.91
N VAL A 7 -1.33 12.56 16.23
CA VAL A 7 -1.21 11.35 15.42
C VAL A 7 -2.57 10.92 14.89
N ILE A 8 -2.62 10.69 13.57
CA ILE A 8 -3.74 10.04 12.90
C ILE A 8 -3.26 8.68 12.43
N ASP A 9 -3.75 7.63 13.09
CA ASP A 9 -3.46 6.25 12.70
C ASP A 9 -4.44 5.82 11.59
N VAL A 10 -3.92 5.52 10.41
CA VAL A 10 -4.72 5.05 9.28
C VAL A 10 -4.80 3.52 9.18
N GLY A 11 -4.27 2.82 10.18
CA GLY A 11 -4.30 1.37 10.29
C GLY A 11 -3.47 0.65 9.22
N LEU A 12 -3.97 -0.50 8.78
CA LEU A 12 -3.37 -1.25 7.66
C LEU A 12 -3.70 -0.55 6.35
N CYS A 13 -2.87 0.41 5.96
CA CYS A 13 -3.03 1.22 4.77
C CYS A 13 -1.87 0.99 3.79
N THR A 14 -2.15 1.09 2.50
CA THR A 14 -1.09 1.02 1.47
C THR A 14 -0.20 2.26 1.53
N THR A 15 1.02 2.16 0.99
CA THR A 15 1.91 3.32 0.85
C THR A 15 1.21 4.50 0.16
N PRO A 16 0.60 4.36 -1.04
CA PRO A 16 -0.11 5.46 -1.69
C PRO A 16 -1.33 5.95 -0.87
N GLY A 17 -2.01 5.07 -0.14
CA GLY A 17 -3.08 5.47 0.76
C GLY A 17 -2.59 6.39 1.87
N THR A 18 -1.41 6.09 2.44
CA THR A 18 -0.77 6.94 3.46
C THR A 18 -0.28 8.26 2.88
N GLU A 19 0.33 8.26 1.68
CA GLU A 19 0.72 9.47 0.96
C GLU A 19 -0.49 10.39 0.73
N MET A 20 -1.61 9.84 0.26
CA MET A 20 -2.87 10.57 0.10
C MET A 20 -3.45 11.05 1.44
N ALA A 21 -3.25 10.30 2.53
CA ALA A 21 -3.67 10.72 3.86
C ALA A 21 -2.90 11.97 4.31
N VAL A 22 -1.59 12.02 4.12
CA VAL A 22 -0.76 13.19 4.43
C VAL A 22 -1.30 14.43 3.70
N ILE A 23 -1.49 14.34 2.38
CA ILE A 23 -1.95 15.45 1.53
C ILE A 23 -3.35 15.91 1.95
N THR A 24 -4.30 14.99 2.04
CA THR A 24 -5.71 15.33 2.26
C THR A 24 -6.01 15.81 3.67
N LYS A 25 -5.25 15.36 4.65
CA LYS A 25 -5.33 15.85 6.04
C LYS A 25 -4.48 17.10 6.27
N LYS A 26 -3.64 17.47 5.31
CA LYS A 26 -2.65 18.55 5.45
C LYS A 26 -1.76 18.29 6.67
N ALA A 27 -1.32 17.04 6.82
CA ALA A 27 -0.40 16.67 7.87
C ALA A 27 1.01 17.19 7.58
N ASP A 28 1.79 17.44 8.62
CA ASP A 28 3.18 17.91 8.47
C ASP A 28 4.12 16.83 7.94
N GLY A 29 3.70 15.55 8.03
CA GLY A 29 4.42 14.41 7.49
C GLY A 29 3.70 13.09 7.76
N GLY A 30 4.35 11.99 7.36
CA GLY A 30 3.83 10.66 7.57
C GLY A 30 4.91 9.64 7.89
N ILE A 31 4.52 8.56 8.55
CA ILE A 31 5.40 7.44 8.88
C ILE A 31 4.70 6.15 8.46
N ILE A 32 5.38 5.33 7.64
CA ILE A 32 4.90 4.01 7.26
C ILE A 32 5.84 2.97 7.88
N ILE A 33 5.29 2.10 8.71
CA ILE A 33 6.02 0.99 9.32
C ILE A 33 5.92 -0.22 8.40
N THR A 34 7.02 -0.64 7.79
CA THR A 34 6.98 -1.68 6.77
C THR A 34 8.32 -2.39 6.58
N ALA A 35 8.27 -3.67 6.21
CA ALA A 35 9.43 -4.42 5.75
C ALA A 35 9.62 -4.34 4.22
N SER A 36 8.71 -3.69 3.47
CA SER A 36 8.69 -3.75 2.01
C SER A 36 8.61 -5.20 1.50
N HIS A 37 9.44 -5.54 0.52
CA HIS A 37 9.61 -6.90 0.01
C HIS A 37 10.76 -7.67 0.71
N ASN A 38 11.26 -7.12 1.79
CA ASN A 38 12.33 -7.78 2.55
C ASN A 38 11.78 -8.97 3.36
N PRO A 39 12.66 -9.94 3.72
CA PRO A 39 12.28 -11.03 4.57
C PRO A 39 11.74 -10.57 5.94
N ARG A 40 10.97 -11.45 6.58
CA ARG A 40 10.23 -11.22 7.82
C ARG A 40 11.01 -10.56 8.97
N GLN A 41 12.33 -10.80 9.08
CA GLN A 41 13.18 -10.23 10.13
C GLN A 41 13.51 -8.75 9.94
N TRP A 42 13.15 -8.18 8.78
CA TRP A 42 13.37 -6.77 8.49
C TRP A 42 12.13 -5.96 8.85
N ASN A 43 12.38 -4.77 9.34
CA ASN A 43 11.37 -3.73 9.50
C ASN A 43 12.03 -2.37 9.33
N ALA A 44 11.28 -1.38 8.83
CA ALA A 44 11.79 -0.05 8.57
C ALA A 44 10.70 1.00 8.77
N LEU A 45 11.12 2.24 8.91
CA LEU A 45 10.27 3.40 8.84
C LEU A 45 10.49 4.08 7.49
N LYS A 46 9.43 4.26 6.73
CA LYS A 46 9.42 5.15 5.57
C LYS A 46 8.83 6.48 6.01
N LEU A 47 9.56 7.56 5.80
CA LEU A 47 9.17 8.89 6.22
C LEU A 47 8.69 9.70 5.03
N LEU A 48 7.57 10.38 5.22
CA LEU A 48 6.96 11.26 4.22
C LEU A 48 7.01 12.70 4.70
N ASN A 49 7.25 13.62 3.77
CA ASN A 49 7.15 15.06 4.02
C ASN A 49 5.67 15.52 3.94
N SER A 50 5.43 16.81 4.13
CA SER A 50 4.07 17.39 4.09
C SER A 50 3.39 17.35 2.72
N GLN A 51 4.14 17.08 1.64
CA GLN A 51 3.63 16.84 0.30
C GLN A 51 3.20 15.39 0.07
N GLY A 52 3.38 14.50 1.06
CA GLY A 52 3.12 13.08 0.92
C GLY A 52 4.20 12.34 0.12
N GLU A 53 5.36 12.94 -0.07
CA GLU A 53 6.49 12.37 -0.78
C GLU A 53 7.52 11.78 0.19
N PHE A 54 8.26 10.75 -0.25
CA PHE A 54 9.38 10.26 0.55
C PHE A 54 10.43 11.36 0.73
N LEU A 55 11.02 11.41 1.93
CA LEU A 55 12.09 12.36 2.22
C LEU A 55 13.21 12.20 1.19
N ASN A 56 13.65 13.32 0.65
CA ASN A 56 14.86 13.37 -0.16
C ASN A 56 16.11 13.27 0.73
N SER A 57 17.29 13.24 0.11
CA SER A 57 18.56 13.06 0.86
C SER A 57 18.84 14.19 1.84
N GLU A 58 18.43 15.43 1.54
CA GLU A 58 18.65 16.60 2.40
C GLU A 58 17.73 16.51 3.63
N GLU A 59 16.45 16.27 3.42
CA GLU A 59 15.45 16.09 4.48
C GLU A 59 15.80 14.89 5.37
N GLY A 60 16.22 13.77 4.78
CA GLY A 60 16.63 12.58 5.51
C GLY A 60 17.88 12.81 6.37
N ASN A 61 18.88 13.53 5.86
CA ASN A 61 20.08 13.89 6.61
C ASN A 61 19.75 14.82 7.78
N GLU A 62 18.81 15.74 7.62
CA GLU A 62 18.37 16.62 8.71
C GLU A 62 17.67 15.82 9.82
N VAL A 63 16.81 14.85 9.48
CA VAL A 63 16.21 13.95 10.48
C VAL A 63 17.28 13.18 11.24
N LEU A 64 18.31 12.66 10.55
CA LEU A 64 19.42 11.95 11.20
C LEU A 64 20.23 12.89 12.11
N ARG A 65 20.51 14.10 11.65
CA ARG A 65 21.21 15.11 12.46
C ARG A 65 20.47 15.41 13.76
N ILE A 66 19.15 15.64 13.69
CA ILE A 66 18.32 15.92 14.86
C ILE A 66 18.32 14.70 15.81
N ALA A 67 18.19 13.49 15.27
CA ALA A 67 18.16 12.28 16.06
C ALA A 67 19.52 12.00 16.76
N GLU A 68 20.63 12.16 16.05
CA GLU A 68 21.99 11.96 16.60
C GLU A 68 22.38 13.00 17.65
N ALA A 69 21.94 14.24 17.46
CA ALA A 69 22.18 15.32 18.39
C ALA A 69 21.20 15.33 19.58
N GLU A 70 20.16 14.47 19.54
CA GLU A 70 19.02 14.52 20.48
C GLU A 70 18.41 15.94 20.55
N ASP A 71 18.40 16.66 19.42
CA ASP A 71 17.98 18.06 19.29
C ASP A 71 16.44 18.13 19.14
N PHE A 72 15.74 17.65 20.16
CA PHE A 72 14.28 17.71 20.27
C PHE A 72 13.85 17.87 21.73
N GLU A 73 12.72 18.53 21.93
CA GLU A 73 12.13 18.74 23.23
C GLU A 73 10.84 17.93 23.40
N TYR A 74 10.56 17.49 24.62
CA TYR A 74 9.29 16.91 24.97
C TYR A 74 8.32 18.01 25.42
N ALA A 75 7.07 17.88 25.00
CA ALA A 75 6.00 18.75 25.43
C ALA A 75 5.71 18.55 26.94
N ASP A 76 5.25 19.61 27.59
CA ASP A 76 4.70 19.47 28.93
C ASP A 76 3.34 18.72 28.90
N VAL A 77 2.81 18.40 30.08
CA VAL A 77 1.60 17.58 30.20
C VAL A 77 0.34 18.21 29.57
N ASP A 78 0.30 19.52 29.47
CA ASP A 78 -0.84 20.27 28.93
C ASP A 78 -0.78 20.40 27.39
N HIS A 79 0.39 20.09 26.79
CA HIS A 79 0.67 20.22 25.36
C HIS A 79 1.04 18.89 24.68
N LEU A 80 0.72 17.76 25.31
CA LEU A 80 0.88 16.45 24.65
C LEU A 80 -0.02 16.35 23.42
N GLY A 81 0.50 15.73 22.36
CA GLY A 81 -0.27 15.47 21.14
C GLY A 81 -1.42 14.49 21.38
N SER A 82 -2.44 14.57 20.56
CA SER A 82 -3.59 13.67 20.57
C SER A 82 -3.39 12.47 19.64
N TYR A 83 -4.11 11.37 19.90
CA TYR A 83 -4.16 10.19 19.03
C TYR A 83 -5.60 9.94 18.59
N ARG A 84 -5.77 9.65 17.31
CA ARG A 84 -7.04 9.19 16.76
C ARG A 84 -6.83 8.21 15.62
N GLU A 85 -7.78 7.31 15.43
CA GLU A 85 -7.82 6.38 14.29
C GLU A 85 -8.68 6.95 13.15
N ASP A 86 -8.30 6.68 11.91
CA ASP A 86 -9.09 6.96 10.71
C ASP A 86 -9.00 5.79 9.72
N ASN A 87 -9.85 4.80 9.87
CA ASN A 87 -9.90 3.58 9.06
C ASN A 87 -10.62 3.78 7.70
N THR A 88 -10.76 5.02 7.23
CA THR A 88 -11.50 5.35 6.00
C THR A 88 -10.59 5.54 4.78
N TYR A 89 -9.27 5.48 4.94
CA TYR A 89 -8.34 5.86 3.87
C TYR A 89 -8.25 4.88 2.73
N ASP A 90 -8.49 3.59 2.95
CA ASP A 90 -8.62 2.63 1.85
C ASP A 90 -9.71 3.06 0.87
N GLN A 91 -10.91 3.37 1.38
CA GLN A 91 -12.02 3.80 0.53
C GLN A 91 -11.75 5.16 -0.11
N LYS A 92 -11.20 6.12 0.64
CA LYS A 92 -10.85 7.43 0.06
C LYS A 92 -9.83 7.33 -1.06
N HIS A 93 -8.83 6.45 -0.90
CA HIS A 93 -7.86 6.22 -1.96
C HIS A 93 -8.51 5.54 -3.18
N ILE A 94 -9.38 4.56 -2.97
CA ILE A 94 -10.15 3.94 -4.06
C ILE A 94 -10.99 5.00 -4.79
N ASP A 95 -11.70 5.86 -4.06
CA ASP A 95 -12.52 6.92 -4.66
C ASP A 95 -11.68 7.89 -5.51
N LEU A 96 -10.47 8.25 -5.04
CA LEU A 96 -9.53 9.07 -5.82
C LEU A 96 -9.08 8.35 -7.10
N VAL A 97 -8.76 7.07 -7.03
CA VAL A 97 -8.37 6.27 -8.20
C VAL A 97 -9.52 6.18 -9.20
N LEU A 98 -10.73 5.90 -8.73
CA LEU A 98 -11.92 5.82 -9.60
C LEU A 98 -12.31 7.16 -10.22
N GLY A 99 -11.93 8.27 -9.57
CA GLY A 99 -12.14 9.64 -10.06
C GLY A 99 -11.14 10.12 -11.11
N LEU A 100 -10.11 9.32 -11.43
CA LEU A 100 -9.14 9.69 -12.47
C LEU A 100 -9.75 9.59 -13.86
N ASP A 101 -9.54 10.59 -14.70
CA ASP A 101 -10.03 10.62 -16.09
C ASP A 101 -9.56 9.44 -16.95
N LEU A 102 -8.43 8.82 -16.57
CA LEU A 102 -7.86 7.66 -17.26
C LEU A 102 -8.50 6.32 -16.83
N VAL A 103 -9.34 6.32 -15.78
CA VAL A 103 -9.97 5.10 -15.26
C VAL A 103 -11.38 4.98 -15.83
N ASP A 104 -11.51 4.22 -16.92
CA ASP A 104 -12.81 3.90 -17.55
C ASP A 104 -13.38 2.61 -16.96
N THR A 105 -14.18 2.74 -15.91
CA THR A 105 -14.83 1.61 -15.22
C THR A 105 -15.83 0.87 -16.13
N GLU A 106 -16.45 1.55 -17.12
CA GLU A 106 -17.32 0.90 -18.09
C GLU A 106 -16.53 0.00 -19.05
N ALA A 107 -15.42 0.48 -19.56
CA ALA A 107 -14.55 -0.32 -20.41
C ALA A 107 -14.02 -1.54 -19.67
N ILE A 108 -13.58 -1.36 -18.41
CA ILE A 108 -13.11 -2.46 -17.55
C ILE A 108 -14.22 -3.51 -17.35
N ARG A 109 -15.43 -3.08 -17.04
CA ARG A 109 -16.59 -3.97 -16.86
C ARG A 109 -16.95 -4.72 -18.14
N LYS A 110 -16.93 -4.05 -19.28
CA LYS A 110 -17.19 -4.65 -20.61
C LYS A 110 -16.11 -5.63 -21.03
N ALA A 111 -14.86 -5.39 -20.66
CA ALA A 111 -13.75 -6.29 -20.95
C ALA A 111 -13.88 -7.65 -20.24
N ASN A 112 -14.69 -7.71 -19.18
CA ASN A 112 -14.96 -8.92 -18.39
C ASN A 112 -13.67 -9.62 -17.96
N PHE A 113 -12.75 -8.85 -17.36
CA PHE A 113 -11.49 -9.38 -16.86
C PHE A 113 -11.71 -10.44 -15.78
N ARG A 114 -10.82 -11.40 -15.77
CA ARG A 114 -10.63 -12.35 -14.68
C ARG A 114 -9.29 -12.02 -14.05
N VAL A 115 -9.27 -11.73 -12.76
CA VAL A 115 -8.08 -11.25 -12.05
C VAL A 115 -7.71 -12.23 -10.95
N ALA A 116 -6.45 -12.64 -10.93
CA ALA A 116 -5.85 -13.27 -9.77
C ALA A 116 -4.82 -12.32 -9.15
N PHE A 117 -4.76 -12.29 -7.84
CA PHE A 117 -3.75 -11.53 -7.12
C PHE A 117 -3.25 -12.30 -5.91
N ASP A 118 -2.04 -12.00 -5.50
CA ASP A 118 -1.39 -12.54 -4.32
C ASP A 118 -1.01 -11.38 -3.40
N SER A 119 -1.47 -11.41 -2.17
CA SER A 119 -1.26 -10.36 -1.17
C SER A 119 -0.21 -10.70 -0.14
N VAL A 120 0.39 -11.89 -0.21
CA VAL A 120 1.44 -12.34 0.72
C VAL A 120 1.08 -12.11 2.19
N ASN A 121 -0.18 -12.32 2.56
CA ASN A 121 -0.72 -12.05 3.90
C ASN A 121 -0.47 -10.61 4.40
N SER A 122 -0.56 -9.63 3.49
CA SER A 122 -0.33 -8.22 3.76
C SER A 122 -1.52 -7.36 3.38
N VAL A 123 -1.35 -6.03 3.40
CA VAL A 123 -2.38 -5.00 3.19
C VAL A 123 -3.11 -5.10 1.84
N GLY A 124 -2.50 -5.70 0.82
CA GLY A 124 -3.14 -5.97 -0.46
C GLY A 124 -4.42 -6.79 -0.34
N GLY A 125 -4.46 -7.73 0.62
CA GLY A 125 -5.66 -8.51 0.92
C GLY A 125 -6.85 -7.66 1.41
N VAL A 126 -6.57 -6.47 1.94
CA VAL A 126 -7.62 -5.55 2.42
C VAL A 126 -8.15 -4.67 1.30
N ILE A 127 -7.27 -4.08 0.49
CA ILE A 127 -7.65 -3.05 -0.49
C ILE A 127 -8.00 -3.63 -1.87
N LEU A 128 -7.26 -4.63 -2.37
CA LEU A 128 -7.45 -5.14 -3.73
C LEU A 128 -8.85 -5.71 -4.00
N PRO A 129 -9.48 -6.51 -3.10
CA PRO A 129 -10.84 -6.97 -3.31
C PRO A 129 -11.83 -5.82 -3.50
N LYS A 130 -11.74 -4.80 -2.65
CA LYS A 130 -12.63 -3.62 -2.70
C LYS A 130 -12.43 -2.82 -3.99
N LEU A 131 -11.18 -2.58 -4.38
CA LEU A 131 -10.84 -1.86 -5.60
C LEU A 131 -11.32 -2.60 -6.84
N LEU A 132 -11.06 -3.90 -6.95
CA LEU A 132 -11.44 -4.71 -8.10
C LEU A 132 -12.96 -4.83 -8.25
N GLU A 133 -13.69 -4.96 -7.14
CA GLU A 133 -15.16 -4.95 -7.13
C GLU A 133 -15.70 -3.62 -7.68
N GLN A 134 -15.19 -2.48 -7.20
CA GLN A 134 -15.63 -1.15 -7.61
C GLN A 134 -15.23 -0.81 -9.05
N LEU A 135 -14.11 -1.35 -9.55
CA LEU A 135 -13.75 -1.34 -10.96
C LEU A 135 -14.68 -2.21 -11.83
N GLY A 136 -15.52 -3.05 -11.21
CA GLY A 136 -16.49 -3.89 -11.92
C GLY A 136 -15.90 -5.21 -12.41
N VAL A 137 -14.79 -5.67 -11.86
CA VAL A 137 -14.21 -6.99 -12.12
C VAL A 137 -15.05 -8.05 -11.41
N LYS A 138 -15.64 -8.98 -12.18
CA LYS A 138 -16.58 -9.98 -11.65
C LYS A 138 -15.93 -11.26 -11.14
N THR A 139 -14.79 -11.62 -11.71
CA THR A 139 -14.09 -12.85 -11.36
C THR A 139 -12.73 -12.49 -10.76
N VAL A 140 -12.63 -12.66 -9.45
CA VAL A 140 -11.44 -12.32 -8.68
C VAL A 140 -11.02 -13.55 -7.87
N THR A 141 -9.75 -13.92 -7.96
CA THR A 141 -9.13 -14.98 -7.15
C THR A 141 -7.99 -14.35 -6.35
N GLY A 142 -8.17 -14.25 -5.04
CA GLY A 142 -7.12 -13.76 -4.13
C GLY A 142 -6.39 -14.92 -3.46
N LEU A 143 -5.07 -14.85 -3.42
CA LEU A 143 -4.21 -15.75 -2.66
C LEU A 143 -3.64 -14.99 -1.46
N PHE A 144 -3.53 -15.69 -0.33
CA PHE A 144 -2.92 -15.17 0.90
C PHE A 144 -3.44 -13.79 1.31
N THR A 145 -4.77 -13.65 1.31
CA THR A 145 -5.46 -12.35 1.49
C THR A 145 -5.64 -11.95 2.96
N GLU A 146 -5.47 -12.86 3.90
CA GLU A 146 -5.55 -12.55 5.33
C GLU A 146 -4.34 -11.71 5.74
N PRO A 147 -4.50 -10.49 6.25
CA PRO A 147 -3.38 -9.57 6.52
C PRO A 147 -2.72 -9.86 7.88
N THR A 148 -2.25 -11.08 8.06
CA THR A 148 -1.64 -11.54 9.31
C THR A 148 -0.21 -11.05 9.50
N GLY A 149 0.48 -10.66 8.41
CA GLY A 149 1.90 -10.37 8.40
C GLY A 149 2.79 -11.63 8.53
N ASP A 150 2.20 -12.82 8.60
CA ASP A 150 2.92 -14.09 8.56
C ASP A 150 2.94 -14.63 7.14
N PHE A 151 3.93 -14.18 6.38
CA PHE A 151 4.01 -14.39 4.93
C PHE A 151 4.10 -15.86 4.57
N GLN A 152 3.19 -16.33 3.74
CA GLN A 152 3.15 -17.70 3.25
C GLN A 152 4.37 -18.05 2.40
N HIS A 153 4.91 -17.10 1.67
CA HIS A 153 6.15 -17.24 0.89
C HIS A 153 6.97 -15.94 0.97
N ASN A 154 8.18 -15.96 0.41
CA ASN A 154 9.00 -14.74 0.35
C ASN A 154 8.29 -13.67 -0.48
N PRO A 155 8.09 -12.45 0.06
CA PRO A 155 7.36 -11.37 -0.61
C PRO A 155 8.06 -10.79 -1.83
N GLU A 156 9.34 -11.10 -2.05
CA GLU A 156 10.06 -10.65 -3.23
C GLU A 156 9.47 -11.32 -4.48
N PRO A 157 8.99 -10.56 -5.50
CA PRO A 157 8.28 -11.11 -6.66
C PRO A 157 9.24 -11.73 -7.70
N LEU A 158 10.00 -12.71 -7.25
CA LEU A 158 10.82 -13.56 -8.11
C LEU A 158 10.00 -14.76 -8.61
N GLU A 159 10.34 -15.31 -9.75
CA GLU A 159 9.65 -16.44 -10.37
C GLU A 159 9.44 -17.61 -9.38
N LYS A 160 10.47 -17.93 -8.60
CA LYS A 160 10.41 -19.00 -7.59
C LYS A 160 9.39 -18.76 -6.48
N ASN A 161 9.03 -17.51 -6.22
CA ASN A 161 8.09 -17.10 -5.17
C ASN A 161 6.66 -16.91 -5.73
N LEU A 162 6.46 -17.04 -7.04
CA LEU A 162 5.21 -16.82 -7.75
C LEU A 162 4.56 -18.13 -8.23
N ALA A 163 4.99 -19.28 -7.72
CA ALA A 163 4.51 -20.59 -8.16
C ALA A 163 3.00 -20.73 -7.96
N ASP A 164 2.50 -20.37 -6.77
CA ASP A 164 1.09 -20.56 -6.39
C ASP A 164 0.15 -19.69 -7.25
N ILE A 165 0.54 -18.44 -7.53
CA ILE A 165 -0.29 -17.58 -8.39
C ILE A 165 -0.23 -18.05 -9.84
N ASN A 166 0.89 -18.53 -10.32
CA ASN A 166 1.00 -19.11 -11.66
C ASN A 166 0.10 -20.34 -11.81
N GLU A 167 0.11 -21.24 -10.82
CA GLU A 167 -0.78 -22.40 -10.81
C GLU A 167 -2.25 -21.98 -10.78
N SER A 168 -2.61 -21.03 -9.92
CA SER A 168 -3.97 -20.48 -9.83
C SER A 168 -4.45 -19.90 -11.16
N VAL A 169 -3.59 -19.20 -11.89
CA VAL A 169 -3.91 -18.64 -13.20
C VAL A 169 -4.11 -19.75 -14.24
N LEU A 170 -3.26 -20.77 -14.26
CA LEU A 170 -3.37 -21.89 -15.20
C LEU A 170 -4.63 -22.70 -14.98
N ILE A 171 -5.03 -22.94 -13.73
CA ILE A 171 -6.20 -23.76 -13.39
C ILE A 171 -7.52 -23.00 -13.61
N ASN A 172 -7.56 -21.72 -13.22
CA ASN A 172 -8.81 -20.97 -13.11
C ASN A 172 -9.08 -20.00 -14.27
N MET A 173 -8.10 -19.73 -15.13
CA MET A 173 -8.18 -18.61 -16.07
C MET A 173 -7.82 -19.00 -17.49
N SER A 174 -8.80 -19.00 -18.39
CA SER A 174 -8.58 -19.05 -19.82
C SER A 174 -8.36 -17.64 -20.40
N TYR A 175 -7.25 -17.40 -21.06
CA TYR A 175 -6.89 -16.37 -22.05
C TYR A 175 -7.10 -14.86 -21.80
N LYS A 176 -7.72 -14.40 -20.71
CA LYS A 176 -7.83 -12.97 -20.35
C LYS A 176 -7.52 -12.77 -18.89
N SER A 177 -6.29 -13.02 -18.49
CA SER A 177 -5.87 -12.94 -17.09
C SER A 177 -4.92 -11.77 -16.87
N CYS A 178 -5.19 -10.98 -15.86
CA CYS A 178 -4.24 -10.03 -15.30
C CYS A 178 -3.72 -10.60 -13.98
N ILE A 179 -2.41 -10.68 -13.81
CA ILE A 179 -1.78 -11.06 -12.55
C ILE A 179 -1.34 -9.78 -11.86
N VAL A 180 -1.84 -9.56 -10.66
CA VAL A 180 -1.40 -8.47 -9.80
C VAL A 180 -0.72 -9.11 -8.60
N THR A 181 0.57 -8.89 -8.46
CA THR A 181 1.29 -9.20 -7.23
C THR A 181 1.58 -7.90 -6.52
N GLU A 182 1.20 -7.79 -5.26
CA GLU A 182 1.55 -6.63 -4.47
C GLU A 182 2.94 -6.79 -3.87
N ARG A 183 3.83 -5.88 -4.21
CA ARG A 183 4.95 -5.54 -3.35
C ARG A 183 4.42 -4.64 -2.25
N THR A 184 4.55 -5.05 -1.03
CA THR A 184 4.07 -4.34 0.16
C THR A 184 4.73 -2.97 0.34
N THR A 185 4.90 -2.13 -0.69
CA THR A 185 5.32 -0.75 -0.45
C THR A 185 5.57 0.13 -1.68
N GLU A 186 5.54 -0.38 -2.87
CA GLU A 186 5.74 0.51 -4.01
C GLU A 186 4.71 0.23 -5.09
N ILE A 187 3.55 0.91 -5.01
CA ILE A 187 2.79 1.20 -6.23
C ILE A 187 3.47 2.40 -6.92
N THR A 188 4.75 2.34 -7.16
CA THR A 188 5.44 3.24 -8.10
C THR A 188 5.49 2.68 -9.50
N SER A 189 4.91 1.54 -9.72
CA SER A 189 4.47 1.09 -11.05
C SER A 189 3.52 -0.06 -10.85
N LEU A 190 2.26 0.13 -11.16
CA LEU A 190 1.43 -0.91 -11.72
C LEU A 190 2.14 -1.33 -13.02
N GLN A 191 3.18 -2.11 -12.94
CA GLN A 191 3.58 -2.93 -14.06
C GLN A 191 2.53 -4.01 -14.19
N MET A 192 1.37 -3.60 -14.72
CA MET A 192 0.54 -4.52 -15.48
C MET A 192 1.43 -5.04 -16.60
N LYS A 193 2.11 -6.14 -16.37
CA LYS A 193 2.49 -6.99 -17.47
C LYS A 193 1.20 -7.61 -17.98
N LEU A 194 0.51 -6.87 -18.84
CA LEU A 194 -0.45 -7.45 -19.76
C LEU A 194 0.37 -8.40 -20.66
N ASN A 195 0.54 -9.63 -20.26
CA ASN A 195 0.89 -10.68 -21.19
C ASN A 195 -0.39 -10.97 -22.00
N ILE A 196 -0.64 -10.12 -22.99
CA ILE A 196 -1.50 -10.48 -24.11
C ILE A 196 -0.67 -11.47 -24.92
N LEU A 197 -0.80 -12.74 -24.61
CA LEU A 197 -0.45 -13.79 -25.54
C LEU A 197 -1.56 -13.79 -26.60
N MET A 198 -1.25 -13.22 -27.77
CA MET A 198 -2.02 -13.45 -28.99
C MET A 198 -1.86 -14.89 -29.45
#